data_23f874549c4ce5ef8801155ccaf8402d
#
_entry.id   23f874549c4ce5ef8801155ccaf8402d
#
_cell.length_a   1.000
_cell.length_b   1.000
_cell.length_c   1.000
_cell.angle_alpha   90.00
_cell.angle_beta   90.00
_cell.angle_gamma   90.00
#
_symmetry.space_group_name_H-M   'P 1'
#
loop_
_entity.id
_entity.type
_entity.pdbx_description
1 polymer ?
#
loop_
_entity_poly.entity_id
_entity_poly.type
_entity_poly.pdbx_seq_one_letter_code
_entity_poly.pdbx_strand_id
1 'polypeptide(L)'
;MNKPKRILLYGFGPYRQFRDNITVRIIKSLPRQAGLKKIVFPARFHRAQFVEALKRFKPDMVLGLGQSARRRIDVESQAINRRRARRESKPKPISLRGRQRLKTTLPLKIGNHAGKSTSAGDYVCNFSMYVMLDHIRRYDLDIPYGFVHIPHDYDETEATRLVETVLLRCQRT
;
A
#
# COMPACT_ATOMS: atom_id res chain seq x y z
N MET A 1 -11.85 -27.62 -5.94
CA MET A 1 -12.09 -26.20 -5.67
C MET A 1 -10.76 -25.48 -5.57
N ASN A 2 -10.54 -24.43 -6.35
CA ASN A 2 -9.30 -23.66 -6.27
C ASN A 2 -9.19 -22.97 -4.90
N LYS A 3 -8.02 -23.08 -4.29
CA LYS A 3 -7.72 -22.41 -3.02
C LYS A 3 -7.82 -20.89 -3.21
N PRO A 4 -8.50 -20.14 -2.33
CA PRO A 4 -8.57 -18.69 -2.45
C PRO A 4 -7.16 -18.07 -2.39
N LYS A 5 -6.92 -17.06 -3.25
CA LYS A 5 -5.66 -16.33 -3.24
C LYS A 5 -5.42 -15.65 -1.89
N ARG A 6 -4.19 -15.71 -1.43
CA ARG A 6 -3.76 -15.02 -0.20
C ARG A 6 -3.41 -13.57 -0.52
N ILE A 7 -4.29 -12.66 -0.14
CA ILE A 7 -4.12 -11.22 -0.34
C ILE A 7 -3.67 -10.58 0.97
N LEU A 8 -2.54 -9.88 0.95
CA LEU A 8 -2.13 -9.00 2.02
C LEU A 8 -2.64 -7.59 1.73
N LEU A 9 -3.67 -7.17 2.48
CA LEU A 9 -4.15 -5.80 2.49
C LEU A 9 -3.55 -5.06 3.69
N TYR A 10 -2.94 -3.91 3.47
CA TYR A 10 -2.41 -3.13 4.56
C TYR A 10 -2.69 -1.63 4.43
N GLY A 11 -2.67 -0.95 5.55
CA GLY A 11 -2.74 0.50 5.69
C GLY A 11 -1.95 0.95 6.89
N PHE A 12 -2.14 2.19 7.32
CA PHE A 12 -1.37 2.82 8.39
C PHE A 12 -2.27 3.37 9.48
N GLY A 13 -1.77 3.27 10.70
CA GLY A 13 -2.36 3.92 11.86
C GLY A 13 -2.21 5.46 11.82
N PRO A 14 -2.64 6.15 12.89
CA PRO A 14 -2.49 7.60 13.03
C PRO A 14 -1.05 8.05 12.86
N TYR A 15 -0.84 9.25 12.29
CA TYR A 15 0.48 9.82 12.10
C TYR A 15 0.44 11.35 12.11
N ARG A 16 1.50 11.98 12.63
CA ARG A 16 1.63 13.45 12.74
C ARG A 16 0.39 14.05 13.44
N GLN A 17 -0.22 15.09 12.85
CA GLN A 17 -1.44 15.74 13.34
C GLN A 17 -2.72 14.91 13.12
N PHE A 18 -2.67 13.88 12.29
CA PHE A 18 -3.84 13.03 12.03
C PHE A 18 -4.00 11.98 13.12
N ARG A 19 -4.94 12.21 14.04
CA ARG A 19 -5.31 11.25 15.09
C ARG A 19 -6.10 10.05 14.54
N ASP A 20 -6.64 10.19 13.35
CA ASP A 20 -7.38 9.18 12.60
C ASP A 20 -6.75 8.99 11.21
N ASN A 21 -6.96 7.82 10.64
CA ASN A 21 -6.49 7.48 9.30
C ASN A 21 -7.58 6.70 8.57
N ILE A 22 -8.03 7.23 7.43
CA ILE A 22 -9.10 6.61 6.63
C ILE A 22 -8.79 5.15 6.28
N THR A 23 -7.52 4.78 6.10
CA THR A 23 -7.15 3.40 5.77
C THR A 23 -7.44 2.42 6.91
N VAL A 24 -7.37 2.86 8.17
CA VAL A 24 -7.77 2.05 9.34
C VAL A 24 -9.26 1.77 9.31
N ARG A 25 -10.06 2.80 9.03
CA ARG A 25 -11.53 2.68 8.98
C ARG A 25 -11.94 1.72 7.87
N ILE A 26 -11.41 1.89 6.67
CA ILE A 26 -11.64 0.99 5.53
C ILE A 26 -11.27 -0.47 5.89
N ILE A 27 -10.06 -0.70 6.41
CA ILE A 27 -9.59 -2.04 6.76
C ILE A 27 -10.48 -2.71 7.82
N LYS A 28 -10.96 -1.93 8.80
CA LYS A 28 -11.86 -2.44 9.83
C LYS A 28 -13.26 -2.75 9.28
N SER A 29 -13.79 -1.90 8.40
CA SER A 29 -15.13 -2.04 7.81
C SER A 29 -15.24 -3.20 6.82
N LEU A 30 -14.14 -3.60 6.18
CA LEU A 30 -14.14 -4.74 5.27
C LEU A 30 -14.48 -6.04 6.01
N PRO A 31 -15.34 -6.92 5.44
CA PRO A 31 -15.67 -8.21 6.04
C PRO A 31 -14.45 -9.13 6.13
N ARG A 32 -14.55 -10.16 6.98
CA ARG A 32 -13.59 -11.25 6.98
C ARG A 32 -13.81 -12.10 5.73
N GLN A 33 -12.73 -12.35 5.00
CA GLN A 33 -12.75 -13.17 3.79
C GLN A 33 -11.64 -14.21 3.85
N ALA A 34 -11.90 -15.40 3.33
CA ALA A 34 -10.88 -16.44 3.20
C ALA A 34 -9.73 -15.93 2.31
N GLY A 35 -8.51 -16.14 2.76
CA GLY A 35 -7.32 -15.67 2.05
C GLY A 35 -6.96 -14.19 2.25
N LEU A 36 -7.84 -13.36 2.85
CA LEU A 36 -7.55 -11.95 3.10
C LEU A 36 -6.89 -11.74 4.46
N LYS A 37 -5.63 -11.31 4.47
CA LYS A 37 -4.92 -10.82 5.66
C LYS A 37 -4.95 -9.30 5.69
N LYS A 38 -5.51 -8.72 6.73
CA LYS A 38 -5.60 -7.28 6.97
C LYS A 38 -4.58 -6.86 8.02
N ILE A 39 -3.73 -5.86 7.73
CA ILE A 39 -2.73 -5.33 8.67
C ILE A 39 -2.81 -3.80 8.69
N VAL A 40 -2.80 -3.23 9.88
CA VAL A 40 -2.59 -1.79 10.10
C VAL A 40 -1.19 -1.61 10.69
N PHE A 41 -0.28 -1.06 9.92
CA PHE A 41 1.08 -0.80 10.38
C PHE A 41 1.19 0.53 11.12
N PRO A 42 2.03 0.62 12.15
CA PRO A 42 2.48 1.92 12.65
C PRO A 42 3.13 2.75 11.53
N ALA A 43 2.80 4.04 11.47
CA ALA A 43 3.32 4.96 10.44
C ALA A 43 4.76 5.39 10.74
N ARG A 44 5.72 4.47 10.60
CA ARG A 44 7.15 4.68 10.89
C ARG A 44 8.06 3.99 9.88
N PHE A 45 9.29 4.51 9.74
CA PHE A 45 10.34 3.94 8.90
C PHE A 45 10.98 2.71 9.57
N HIS A 46 10.26 1.62 9.61
CA HIS A 46 10.73 0.36 10.18
C HIS A 46 10.62 -0.76 9.16
N ARG A 47 11.74 -1.05 8.48
CA ARG A 47 11.80 -2.01 7.36
C ARG A 47 11.27 -3.40 7.74
N ALA A 48 11.64 -3.88 8.93
CA ALA A 48 11.31 -5.23 9.36
C ALA A 48 9.80 -5.49 9.39
N GLN A 49 8.97 -4.52 9.82
CA GLN A 49 7.51 -4.72 9.89
C GLN A 49 6.89 -5.13 8.55
N PHE A 50 7.40 -4.58 7.44
CA PHE A 50 6.90 -4.88 6.09
C PHE A 50 7.44 -6.20 5.56
N VAL A 51 8.74 -6.43 5.72
CA VAL A 51 9.41 -7.67 5.27
C VAL A 51 8.89 -8.88 6.02
N GLU A 52 8.70 -8.78 7.34
CA GLU A 52 8.16 -9.88 8.15
C GLU A 52 6.71 -10.21 7.78
N ALA A 53 5.89 -9.23 7.46
CA ALA A 53 4.53 -9.47 6.99
C ALA A 53 4.52 -10.31 5.70
N LEU A 54 5.39 -9.99 4.73
CA LEU A 54 5.56 -10.79 3.52
C LEU A 54 6.04 -12.21 3.83
N LYS A 55 7.07 -12.35 4.67
CA LYS A 55 7.66 -13.66 5.01
C LYS A 55 6.68 -14.57 5.78
N ARG A 56 5.95 -14.01 6.74
CA ARG A 56 5.02 -14.79 7.59
C ARG A 56 3.77 -15.19 6.85
N PHE A 57 3.16 -14.25 6.12
CA PHE A 57 1.90 -14.52 5.45
C PHE A 57 2.10 -15.20 4.09
N LYS A 58 3.22 -14.96 3.41
CA LYS A 58 3.54 -15.45 2.06
C LYS A 58 2.37 -15.19 1.10
N PRO A 59 2.01 -13.92 0.87
CA PRO A 59 0.84 -13.57 0.06
C PRO A 59 1.08 -13.93 -1.41
N ASP A 60 -0.01 -14.19 -2.13
CA ASP A 60 -0.01 -14.33 -3.58
C ASP A 60 -0.12 -12.96 -4.26
N MET A 61 -0.53 -11.91 -3.53
CA MET A 61 -0.49 -10.51 -3.93
C MET A 61 -0.58 -9.55 -2.74
N VAL A 62 -0.18 -8.30 -2.95
CA VAL A 62 -0.20 -7.24 -1.95
C VAL A 62 -0.95 -6.01 -2.46
N LEU A 63 -1.85 -5.48 -1.65
CA LEU A 63 -2.50 -4.19 -1.85
C LEU A 63 -2.24 -3.29 -0.64
N GLY A 64 -1.54 -2.18 -0.86
CA GLY A 64 -1.33 -1.14 0.14
C GLY A 64 -2.33 -0.01 -0.01
N LEU A 65 -2.74 0.57 1.12
CA LEU A 65 -3.57 1.77 1.19
C LEU A 65 -2.82 2.86 1.93
N GLY A 66 -2.86 4.08 1.40
CA GLY A 66 -2.30 5.27 2.04
C GLY A 66 -3.33 6.39 2.12
N GLN A 67 -3.28 7.18 3.20
CA GLN A 67 -4.02 8.42 3.30
C GLN A 67 -3.25 9.55 2.64
N SER A 68 -3.92 10.40 1.88
CA SER A 68 -3.32 11.57 1.23
C SER A 68 -4.10 12.86 1.49
N ALA A 69 -3.43 14.00 1.30
CA ALA A 69 -4.08 15.32 1.27
C ALA A 69 -4.56 15.71 -0.14
N ARG A 70 -4.51 14.82 -1.11
CA ARG A 70 -5.00 15.03 -2.47
C ARG A 70 -6.52 14.99 -2.50
N ARG A 71 -7.11 15.56 -3.55
CA ARG A 71 -8.57 15.62 -3.71
C ARG A 71 -9.20 14.39 -4.38
N ARG A 72 -8.38 13.48 -4.91
CA ARG A 72 -8.86 12.29 -5.60
C ARG A 72 -8.08 11.05 -5.18
N ILE A 73 -8.67 9.90 -5.42
CA ILE A 73 -8.00 8.61 -5.29
C ILE A 73 -6.93 8.50 -6.38
N ASP A 74 -5.74 8.07 -6.01
CA ASP A 74 -4.63 7.85 -6.94
C ASP A 74 -4.07 6.43 -6.82
N VAL A 75 -3.88 5.77 -7.97
CA VAL A 75 -3.12 4.53 -8.08
C VAL A 75 -1.65 4.89 -8.27
N GLU A 76 -0.82 4.49 -7.34
CA GLU A 76 0.61 4.73 -7.42
C GLU A 76 1.27 3.74 -8.37
N SER A 77 2.00 4.25 -9.35
CA SER A 77 2.66 3.44 -10.38
C SER A 77 4.09 3.03 -10.03
N GLN A 78 4.69 3.66 -9.03
CA GLN A 78 6.07 3.41 -8.62
C GLN A 78 6.37 3.90 -7.20
N ALA A 79 7.39 3.31 -6.60
CA ALA A 79 8.07 3.83 -5.41
C ALA A 79 9.43 4.42 -5.79
N ILE A 80 9.87 5.42 -5.04
CA ILE A 80 11.14 6.12 -5.24
C ILE A 80 12.08 5.80 -4.06
N ASN A 81 13.37 5.59 -4.34
CA ASN A 81 14.39 5.34 -3.32
C ASN A 81 14.70 6.61 -2.50
N ARG A 82 13.70 7.13 -1.83
CA ARG A 82 13.78 8.37 -1.06
C ARG A 82 12.84 8.33 0.13
N ARG A 83 13.33 8.76 1.29
CA ARG A 83 12.53 8.96 2.50
C ARG A 83 12.89 10.26 3.18
N ARG A 84 11.94 10.87 3.88
CA ARG A 84 12.13 12.11 4.63
C ARG A 84 11.35 12.02 5.95
N ALA A 85 12.06 12.10 7.07
CA ALA A 85 11.43 11.97 8.39
C ALA A 85 10.61 13.20 8.77
N ARG A 86 11.12 14.40 8.44
CA ARG A 86 10.45 15.68 8.66
C ARG A 86 10.51 16.51 7.38
N ARG A 87 9.56 17.42 7.22
CA ARG A 87 9.47 18.26 6.01
C ARG A 87 10.76 19.07 5.76
N GLU A 88 11.40 19.54 6.83
CA GLU A 88 12.61 20.36 6.80
C GLU A 88 13.90 19.55 6.65
N SER A 89 13.83 18.22 6.84
CA SER A 89 15.02 17.39 6.75
C SER A 89 15.40 17.07 5.30
N LYS A 90 16.70 16.92 5.05
CA LYS A 90 17.17 16.46 3.73
C LYS A 90 16.67 15.04 3.45
N PRO A 91 16.21 14.76 2.22
CA PRO A 91 15.86 13.40 1.85
C PRO A 91 17.06 12.45 1.94
N LYS A 92 16.80 11.22 2.37
CA LYS A 92 17.79 10.13 2.42
C LYS A 92 17.35 8.95 1.57
N PRO A 93 18.25 8.15 1.01
CA PRO A 93 17.86 6.92 0.35
C PRO A 93 17.24 5.92 1.34
N ILE A 94 16.33 5.11 0.87
CA ILE A 94 15.77 3.97 1.61
C ILE A 94 16.76 2.80 1.59
N SER A 95 17.45 2.61 0.47
CA SER A 95 18.48 1.61 0.27
C SER A 95 19.68 2.23 -0.46
N LEU A 96 20.87 2.15 0.12
CA LEU A 96 22.09 2.74 -0.46
C LEU A 96 22.46 2.14 -1.82
N ARG A 97 22.20 0.85 -2.02
CA ARG A 97 22.51 0.13 -3.27
C ARG A 97 21.24 -0.27 -4.04
N GLY A 98 20.10 0.32 -3.67
CA GLY A 98 18.82 0.01 -4.31
C GLY A 98 18.60 0.80 -5.59
N ARG A 99 17.70 0.31 -6.45
CA ARG A 99 17.27 1.03 -7.67
C ARG A 99 16.61 2.34 -7.27
N GLN A 100 16.75 3.38 -8.11
CA GLN A 100 16.14 4.68 -7.85
C GLN A 100 14.61 4.64 -7.87
N ARG A 101 14.05 3.76 -8.70
CA ARG A 101 12.60 3.59 -8.84
C ARG A 101 12.24 2.12 -8.96
N LEU A 102 11.12 1.73 -8.37
CA LEU A 102 10.53 0.40 -8.47
C LEU A 102 9.07 0.56 -8.88
N LYS A 103 8.69 -0.06 -10.00
CA LYS A 103 7.30 -0.01 -10.51
C LYS A 103 6.42 -0.95 -9.71
N THR A 104 5.16 -0.54 -9.51
CA THR A 104 4.10 -1.45 -9.06
C THR A 104 3.76 -2.43 -10.16
N THR A 105 3.36 -3.65 -9.79
CA THR A 105 3.18 -4.76 -10.71
C THR A 105 1.75 -5.29 -10.75
N LEU A 106 0.91 -4.93 -9.76
CA LEU A 106 -0.51 -5.27 -9.75
C LEU A 106 -1.30 -4.28 -10.62
N PRO A 107 -1.96 -4.74 -11.71
CA PRO A 107 -2.75 -3.87 -12.57
C PRO A 107 -4.08 -3.51 -11.89
N LEU A 108 -4.12 -2.37 -11.19
CA LEU A 108 -5.31 -1.88 -10.51
C LEU A 108 -6.20 -1.09 -11.48
N LYS A 109 -7.41 -1.59 -11.73
CA LYS A 109 -8.46 -0.90 -12.50
C LYS A 109 -9.51 -0.38 -11.51
N ILE A 110 -9.43 0.91 -11.15
CA ILE A 110 -10.30 1.54 -10.14
C ILE A 110 -11.40 2.42 -10.79
N GLY A 111 -11.62 2.28 -12.09
CA GLY A 111 -12.62 3.09 -12.82
C GLY A 111 -12.14 4.52 -13.10
N ASN A 112 -13.08 5.35 -13.61
CA ASN A 112 -12.77 6.71 -14.08
C ASN A 112 -12.52 7.73 -12.96
N HIS A 113 -12.75 7.36 -11.70
CA HIS A 113 -12.60 8.24 -10.53
C HIS A 113 -11.20 8.23 -9.93
N ALA A 114 -10.32 7.36 -10.36
CA ALA A 114 -8.95 7.27 -9.88
C ALA A 114 -7.95 7.81 -10.88
N GLY A 115 -7.02 8.62 -10.40
CA GLY A 115 -5.87 9.07 -11.18
C GLY A 115 -4.73 8.07 -11.13
N LYS A 116 -3.77 8.23 -12.04
CA LYS A 116 -2.44 7.63 -11.94
C LYS A 116 -1.47 8.61 -11.29
N SER A 117 -0.67 8.13 -10.35
CA SER A 117 0.39 8.90 -9.71
C SER A 117 1.75 8.21 -9.91
N THR A 118 2.78 9.01 -10.08
CA THR A 118 4.18 8.57 -10.16
C THR A 118 4.96 8.89 -8.89
N SER A 119 4.30 9.43 -7.85
CA SER A 119 4.95 9.84 -6.61
C SER A 119 4.05 9.63 -5.40
N ALA A 120 4.34 8.61 -4.62
CA ALA A 120 3.74 8.35 -3.31
C ALA A 120 4.31 9.26 -2.19
N GLY A 121 5.00 10.34 -2.55
CA GLY A 121 5.71 11.21 -1.61
C GLY A 121 7.06 10.65 -1.17
N ASP A 122 7.50 11.05 0.02
CA ASP A 122 8.77 10.62 0.60
C ASP A 122 8.63 10.21 2.09
N TYR A 123 7.41 9.93 2.51
CA TYR A 123 7.10 9.45 3.85
C TYR A 123 6.80 7.94 3.86
N VAL A 124 6.08 7.47 4.87
CA VAL A 124 5.90 6.04 5.15
C VAL A 124 5.21 5.26 4.02
N CYS A 125 4.32 5.89 3.26
CA CYS A 125 3.66 5.23 2.12
C CYS A 125 4.69 4.82 1.07
N ASN A 126 5.47 5.78 0.57
CA ASN A 126 6.56 5.49 -0.36
C ASN A 126 7.61 4.54 0.23
N PHE A 127 7.93 4.68 1.52
CA PHE A 127 8.87 3.80 2.20
C PHE A 127 8.38 2.34 2.21
N SER A 128 7.12 2.10 2.56
CA SER A 128 6.54 0.75 2.58
C SER A 128 6.49 0.12 1.19
N MET A 129 6.06 0.91 0.19
CA MET A 129 6.06 0.50 -1.21
C MET A 129 7.46 0.07 -1.65
N TYR A 130 8.45 0.94 -1.42
CA TYR A 130 9.83 0.68 -1.82
C TYR A 130 10.39 -0.57 -1.14
N VAL A 131 10.20 -0.70 0.18
CA VAL A 131 10.71 -1.84 0.95
C VAL A 131 10.12 -3.16 0.47
N MET A 132 8.80 -3.23 0.25
CA MET A 132 8.13 -4.45 -0.20
C MET A 132 8.52 -4.78 -1.64
N LEU A 133 8.49 -3.82 -2.55
CA LEU A 133 8.90 -4.02 -3.95
C LEU A 133 10.38 -4.42 -4.08
N ASP A 134 11.26 -3.81 -3.29
CA ASP A 134 12.70 -4.18 -3.29
C ASP A 134 12.91 -5.60 -2.77
N HIS A 135 12.16 -6.01 -1.73
CA HIS A 135 12.19 -7.37 -1.22
C HIS A 135 11.68 -8.38 -2.26
N ILE A 136 10.50 -8.13 -2.83
CA ILE A 136 9.91 -8.97 -3.88
C ILE A 136 10.91 -9.17 -5.04
N ARG A 137 11.48 -8.07 -5.53
CA ARG A 137 12.46 -8.10 -6.62
C ARG A 137 13.76 -8.84 -6.26
N ARG A 138 14.31 -8.58 -5.07
CA ARG A 138 15.60 -9.18 -4.66
C ARG A 138 15.56 -10.68 -4.50
N TYR A 139 14.41 -11.19 -4.09
CA TYR A 139 14.19 -12.63 -3.87
C TYR A 139 13.42 -13.29 -5.00
N ASP A 140 13.23 -12.59 -6.12
CA ASP A 140 12.53 -13.07 -7.32
C ASP A 140 11.18 -13.70 -6.99
N LEU A 141 10.39 -13.01 -6.14
CA LEU A 141 9.10 -13.49 -5.71
C LEU A 141 8.02 -13.12 -6.74
N ASP A 142 7.19 -14.07 -7.14
CA ASP A 142 6.03 -13.81 -8.00
C ASP A 142 4.85 -13.28 -7.16
N ILE A 143 5.00 -12.04 -6.68
CA ILE A 143 4.00 -11.37 -5.85
C ILE A 143 3.64 -10.02 -6.49
N PRO A 144 2.54 -9.92 -7.24
CA PRO A 144 2.01 -8.64 -7.71
C PRO A 144 1.75 -7.68 -6.54
N TYR A 145 2.20 -6.44 -6.70
CA TYR A 145 2.11 -5.41 -5.69
C TYR A 145 1.46 -4.14 -6.25
N GLY A 146 0.45 -3.61 -5.55
CA GLY A 146 -0.20 -2.34 -5.87
C GLY A 146 -0.38 -1.45 -4.65
N PHE A 147 -0.59 -0.16 -4.89
CA PHE A 147 -0.83 0.82 -3.84
C PHE A 147 -1.82 1.89 -4.28
N VAL A 148 -2.72 2.26 -3.39
CA VAL A 148 -3.76 3.27 -3.62
C VAL A 148 -3.70 4.34 -2.53
N HIS A 149 -3.60 5.60 -2.92
CA HIS A 149 -3.80 6.73 -2.04
C HIS A 149 -5.27 7.17 -2.06
N ILE A 150 -5.84 7.34 -0.87
CA ILE A 150 -7.22 7.76 -0.65
C ILE A 150 -7.19 9.11 0.09
N PRO A 151 -7.94 10.12 -0.35
CA PRO A 151 -8.04 11.38 0.37
C PRO A 151 -8.49 11.17 1.82
N HIS A 152 -7.93 11.95 2.75
CA HIS A 152 -8.25 11.83 4.18
C HIS A 152 -9.72 12.15 4.51
N ASP A 153 -10.36 12.97 3.68
CA ASP A 153 -11.75 13.43 3.77
C ASP A 153 -12.69 12.73 2.78
N TYR A 154 -12.23 11.64 2.15
CA TYR A 154 -13.08 10.86 1.24
C TYR A 154 -14.19 10.13 1.99
N ASP A 155 -15.33 9.91 1.34
CA ASP A 155 -16.41 9.13 1.93
C ASP A 155 -15.95 7.70 2.24
N GLU A 156 -16.07 7.29 3.51
CA GLU A 156 -15.59 6.00 3.99
C GLU A 156 -16.33 4.84 3.33
N THR A 157 -17.65 4.99 3.14
CA THR A 157 -18.48 3.93 2.55
C THR A 157 -18.12 3.71 1.09
N GLU A 158 -17.93 4.79 0.34
CA GLU A 158 -17.50 4.72 -1.06
C GLU A 158 -16.09 4.15 -1.19
N ALA A 159 -15.16 4.61 -0.35
CA ALA A 159 -13.80 4.09 -0.33
C ALA A 159 -13.75 2.61 0.01
N THR A 160 -14.55 2.17 0.99
CA THR A 160 -14.63 0.74 1.37
C THR A 160 -15.18 -0.11 0.23
N ARG A 161 -16.27 0.31 -0.44
CA ARG A 161 -16.83 -0.38 -1.61
C ARG A 161 -15.82 -0.48 -2.76
N LEU A 162 -15.07 0.59 -2.99
CA LEU A 162 -14.01 0.62 -4.00
C LEU A 162 -12.93 -0.42 -3.71
N VAL A 163 -12.41 -0.43 -2.48
CA VAL A 163 -11.39 -1.40 -2.06
C VAL A 163 -11.93 -2.83 -2.12
N GLU A 164 -13.17 -3.07 -1.68
CA GLU A 164 -13.82 -4.37 -1.78
C GLU A 164 -13.93 -4.83 -3.24
N THR A 165 -14.35 -3.96 -4.14
CA THR A 165 -14.42 -4.25 -5.58
C THR A 165 -13.06 -4.63 -6.16
N VAL A 166 -11.99 -3.93 -5.77
CA VAL A 166 -10.62 -4.25 -6.16
C VAL A 166 -10.22 -5.62 -5.66
N LEU A 167 -10.48 -5.92 -4.39
CA LEU A 167 -10.16 -7.22 -3.78
C LEU A 167 -10.89 -8.38 -4.47
N LEU A 168 -12.19 -8.21 -4.77
CA LEU A 168 -12.97 -9.22 -5.49
C LEU A 168 -12.42 -9.49 -6.89
N ARG A 169 -11.99 -8.46 -7.61
CA ARG A 169 -11.33 -8.63 -8.93
C ARG A 169 -10.01 -9.38 -8.79
N CYS A 170 -9.22 -9.04 -7.78
CA CYS A 170 -7.95 -9.71 -7.49
C CYS A 170 -8.10 -11.20 -7.16
N GLN A 171 -9.21 -11.62 -6.55
CA GLN A 171 -9.50 -13.03 -6.27
C GLN A 171 -9.83 -13.84 -7.55
N ARG A 172 -10.31 -13.18 -8.60
CA ARG A 172 -10.78 -13.83 -9.85
C ARG A 172 -9.68 -13.95 -10.92
N THR A 173 -8.62 -13.17 -10.82
CA THR A 173 -7.44 -13.22 -11.72
C THR A 173 -6.44 -14.25 -11.26
#